data_87250976cd45ba6c2a3a35a5d165ec63
#
_entry.id   87250976cd45ba6c2a3a35a5d165ec63
#
_cell.length_a   1.000
_cell.length_b   1.000
_cell.length_c   1.000
_cell.angle_alpha   90.00
_cell.angle_beta   90.00
_cell.angle_gamma   90.00
#
_symmetry.space_group_name_H-M   'P 1'
#
loop_
_entity.id
_entity.type
_entity.pdbx_description
1 polymer ?
#
loop_
_entity_poly.entity_id
_entity_poly.type
_entity_poly.pdbx_seq_one_letter_code
_entity_poly.pdbx_strand_id
1 'polypeptide(L)'
;QEPEVKEKFTFAYFTDVHLNKDNRGNGDVALRMALSDAKNKRDGLILFGGDNADADALGDAEHTADSLHERFKSIVDVRIPLYFTIGNHDRYYRRNGETDTLGFGLFEKYFGNTFDSFDHKGVHFITLNGLFPCEKGPYSVSPEEMEWLKSDLQKVGKEVPVVVSIHVPMLSLYYPVVEGNFKGADMICNTKDVFEVLNGYNVQLVLQGHQHIYEQIQERNRWFVTAGAVSAYWWGGAFLETEEGYLLVRVDENNRFSWEYVDYGWSVGNNNN
;
A
#
# COMPACT_ATOMS: atom_id res chain seq x y z
N GLN A 1 -17.66 -33.78 3.47
CA GLN A 1 -17.21 -32.55 4.15
C GLN A 1 -15.80 -32.30 3.64
N GLU A 2 -15.60 -31.16 2.98
CA GLU A 2 -14.24 -30.70 2.70
C GLU A 2 -13.51 -30.52 4.04
N PRO A 3 -12.24 -30.91 4.16
CA PRO A 3 -11.49 -30.69 5.37
C PRO A 3 -11.44 -29.20 5.68
N GLU A 4 -11.74 -28.82 6.92
CA GLU A 4 -11.65 -27.46 7.41
C GLU A 4 -10.22 -26.97 7.23
N VAL A 5 -10.02 -26.00 6.31
CA VAL A 5 -8.69 -25.46 6.02
C VAL A 5 -8.27 -24.57 7.16
N LYS A 6 -7.24 -24.97 7.90
CA LYS A 6 -6.78 -24.25 9.06
C LYS A 6 -6.01 -23.01 8.66
N GLU A 7 -6.39 -21.87 9.24
CA GLU A 7 -5.74 -20.58 9.04
C GLU A 7 -4.36 -20.57 9.72
N LYS A 8 -3.34 -20.08 9.01
CA LYS A 8 -1.98 -19.92 9.51
C LYS A 8 -1.78 -18.54 10.14
N PHE A 9 -2.24 -17.51 9.45
CA PHE A 9 -2.33 -16.12 9.94
C PHE A 9 -3.19 -15.27 9.01
N THR A 10 -3.58 -14.08 9.52
CA THR A 10 -4.18 -13.02 8.73
C THR A 10 -3.30 -11.79 8.74
N PHE A 11 -3.46 -10.92 7.75
CA PHE A 11 -2.94 -9.56 7.81
C PHE A 11 -3.89 -8.58 7.15
N ALA A 12 -3.88 -7.35 7.63
CA ALA A 12 -4.62 -6.27 7.01
C ALA A 12 -3.71 -5.46 6.08
N TYR A 13 -4.24 -5.07 4.93
CA TYR A 13 -3.58 -4.14 4.01
C TYR A 13 -4.37 -2.84 3.96
N PHE A 14 -3.76 -1.78 4.47
CA PHE A 14 -4.31 -0.44 4.52
C PHE A 14 -3.59 0.43 3.50
N THR A 15 -4.28 0.98 2.53
CA THR A 15 -3.70 1.91 1.56
C THR A 15 -4.55 3.16 1.45
N ASP A 16 -3.95 4.23 0.97
CA ASP A 16 -4.64 5.49 0.69
C ASP A 16 -5.42 6.03 1.91
N VAL A 17 -4.72 6.12 3.03
CA VAL A 17 -5.28 6.66 4.29
C VAL A 17 -5.50 8.16 4.18
N HIS A 18 -4.59 8.87 3.50
CA HIS A 18 -4.67 10.31 3.30
C HIS A 18 -4.97 11.11 4.57
N LEU A 19 -4.23 10.77 5.65
CA LEU A 19 -4.29 11.61 6.83
C LEU A 19 -3.76 12.99 6.48
N ASN A 20 -4.54 14.04 6.73
CA ASN A 20 -4.18 15.40 6.34
C ASN A 20 -4.14 16.35 7.55
N LYS A 21 -3.49 17.49 7.37
CA LYS A 21 -3.27 18.46 8.46
C LYS A 21 -4.56 18.97 9.11
N ASP A 22 -5.63 19.10 8.33
CA ASP A 22 -6.90 19.69 8.75
C ASP A 22 -7.87 18.62 9.30
N ASN A 23 -7.45 17.36 9.42
CA ASN A 23 -8.27 16.23 9.83
C ASN A 23 -9.58 16.14 9.04
N ARG A 24 -9.49 16.33 7.74
CA ARG A 24 -10.63 16.30 6.83
C ARG A 24 -11.40 15.00 7.01
N GLY A 25 -12.73 15.11 7.06
CA GLY A 25 -13.61 13.96 7.23
C GLY A 25 -13.42 13.20 8.55
N ASN A 26 -12.78 13.82 9.57
CA ASN A 26 -12.41 13.12 10.82
C ASN A 26 -11.56 11.86 10.56
N GLY A 27 -10.59 11.95 9.65
CA GLY A 27 -9.71 10.85 9.27
C GLY A 27 -9.02 10.17 10.46
N ASP A 28 -8.72 10.90 11.52
CA ASP A 28 -8.17 10.34 12.77
C ASP A 28 -9.12 9.32 13.40
N VAL A 29 -10.41 9.64 13.47
CA VAL A 29 -11.44 8.77 14.04
C VAL A 29 -11.64 7.56 13.13
N ALA A 30 -11.76 7.81 11.83
CA ALA A 30 -11.97 6.77 10.84
C ALA A 30 -10.82 5.76 10.81
N LEU A 31 -9.56 6.23 10.82
CA LEU A 31 -8.40 5.34 10.89
C LEU A 31 -8.39 4.51 12.18
N ARG A 32 -8.76 5.10 13.33
CA ARG A 32 -8.91 4.33 14.58
C ARG A 32 -10.00 3.27 14.49
N MET A 33 -11.11 3.57 13.81
CA MET A 33 -12.19 2.58 13.57
C MET A 33 -11.67 1.43 12.70
N ALA A 34 -11.01 1.72 11.59
CA ALA A 34 -10.43 0.70 10.71
C ALA A 34 -9.42 -0.19 11.45
N LEU A 35 -8.52 0.41 12.24
CA LEU A 35 -7.54 -0.33 13.06
C LEU A 35 -8.21 -1.20 14.13
N SER A 36 -9.27 -0.70 14.75
CA SER A 36 -10.03 -1.47 15.74
C SER A 36 -10.75 -2.65 15.10
N ASP A 37 -11.35 -2.44 13.92
CA ASP A 37 -12.01 -3.50 13.17
C ASP A 37 -11.02 -4.58 12.73
N ALA A 38 -9.90 -4.19 12.14
CA ALA A 38 -8.84 -5.10 11.75
C ALA A 38 -8.32 -5.92 12.94
N LYS A 39 -8.05 -5.28 14.08
CA LYS A 39 -7.59 -5.94 15.30
C LYS A 39 -8.60 -6.98 15.81
N ASN A 40 -9.90 -6.70 15.70
CA ASN A 40 -10.96 -7.62 16.12
C ASN A 40 -11.01 -8.87 15.21
N LYS A 41 -10.52 -8.79 13.98
CA LYS A 41 -10.38 -9.91 13.03
C LYS A 41 -9.09 -10.72 13.21
N ARG A 42 -8.31 -10.45 14.26
CA ARG A 42 -7.09 -11.17 14.67
C ARG A 42 -5.94 -11.10 13.68
N ASP A 43 -5.65 -9.91 13.19
CA ASP A 43 -4.54 -9.71 12.25
C ASP A 43 -3.19 -10.03 12.88
N GLY A 44 -2.35 -10.74 12.15
CA GLY A 44 -0.99 -11.06 12.55
C GLY A 44 -0.03 -9.89 12.33
N LEU A 45 -0.32 -9.04 11.32
CA LEU A 45 0.40 -7.81 11.02
C LEU A 45 -0.51 -6.85 10.24
N ILE A 46 -0.10 -5.59 10.15
CA ILE A 46 -0.69 -4.60 9.26
C ILE A 46 0.38 -4.11 8.30
N LEU A 47 0.08 -4.17 7.01
CA LEU A 47 0.90 -3.63 5.94
C LEU A 47 0.21 -2.38 5.36
N PHE A 48 0.87 -1.23 5.49
CA PHE A 48 0.41 0.02 4.89
C PHE A 48 0.92 0.13 3.46
N GLY A 49 0.01 0.37 2.52
CA GLY A 49 0.23 0.34 1.09
C GLY A 49 0.57 1.67 0.43
N GLY A 50 0.89 2.69 1.24
CA GLY A 50 1.25 4.01 0.74
C GLY A 50 0.11 5.02 0.84
N ASP A 51 0.45 6.30 0.60
CA ASP A 51 -0.40 7.45 0.81
C ASP A 51 -1.00 7.48 2.22
N ASN A 52 -0.08 7.31 3.19
CA ASN A 52 -0.43 7.28 4.61
C ASN A 52 -0.82 8.67 5.10
N ALA A 53 -0.12 9.70 4.62
CA ALA A 53 -0.34 11.09 4.99
C ALA A 53 -0.07 12.03 3.81
N ASP A 54 -0.86 13.10 3.70
CA ASP A 54 -0.75 14.12 2.63
C ASP A 54 0.39 15.11 2.90
N ALA A 55 1.63 14.61 2.96
CA ALA A 55 2.80 15.43 3.24
C ALA A 55 3.17 16.34 2.06
N ASP A 56 2.91 15.93 0.83
CA ASP A 56 3.20 16.67 -0.40
C ASP A 56 2.34 17.94 -0.54
N ALA A 57 1.16 17.97 0.09
CA ALA A 57 0.26 19.12 0.09
C ALA A 57 0.70 20.28 1.03
N LEU A 58 1.77 20.10 1.82
CA LEU A 58 2.12 21.03 2.90
C LEU A 58 3.08 22.16 2.50
N GLY A 59 3.60 22.15 1.28
CA GLY A 59 4.54 23.17 0.82
C GLY A 59 5.81 23.24 1.68
N ASP A 60 6.18 24.45 2.13
CA ASP A 60 7.40 24.68 2.92
C ASP A 60 7.21 24.49 4.45
N ALA A 61 6.09 23.95 4.88
CA ALA A 61 5.76 23.83 6.30
C ALA A 61 6.31 22.51 6.91
N GLU A 62 7.63 22.35 6.97
CA GLU A 62 8.28 21.13 7.50
C GLU A 62 7.78 20.76 8.90
N HIS A 63 7.64 21.72 9.81
CA HIS A 63 7.10 21.46 11.13
C HIS A 63 5.68 20.85 11.07
N THR A 64 4.86 21.30 10.13
CA THR A 64 3.52 20.73 9.92
C THR A 64 3.59 19.31 9.38
N ALA A 65 4.53 19.04 8.49
CA ALA A 65 4.75 17.69 7.96
C ALA A 65 5.24 16.71 9.04
N ASP A 66 6.18 17.13 9.88
CA ASP A 66 6.60 16.36 11.06
C ASP A 66 5.41 16.10 12.00
N SER A 67 4.65 17.12 12.35
CA SER A 67 3.48 17.00 13.24
C SER A 67 2.41 16.06 12.66
N LEU A 68 2.21 16.08 11.35
CA LEU A 68 1.29 15.15 10.66
C LEU A 68 1.75 13.70 10.79
N HIS A 69 3.04 13.43 10.58
CA HIS A 69 3.60 12.10 10.75
C HIS A 69 3.59 11.63 12.20
N GLU A 70 3.90 12.50 13.15
CA GLU A 70 3.80 12.21 14.59
C GLU A 70 2.36 11.84 14.98
N ARG A 71 1.37 12.60 14.47
CA ARG A 71 -0.05 12.31 14.69
C ARG A 71 -0.42 10.95 14.08
N PHE A 72 -0.03 10.66 12.84
CA PHE A 72 -0.24 9.36 12.22
C PHE A 72 0.35 8.24 13.09
N LYS A 73 1.61 8.35 13.49
CA LYS A 73 2.29 7.36 14.36
C LYS A 73 1.54 7.16 15.68
N SER A 74 1.01 8.21 16.27
CA SER A 74 0.24 8.12 17.53
C SER A 74 -1.10 7.39 17.35
N ILE A 75 -1.69 7.45 16.16
CA ILE A 75 -2.94 6.74 15.85
C ILE A 75 -2.67 5.26 15.63
N VAL A 76 -1.61 4.93 14.88
CA VAL A 76 -1.24 3.56 14.54
C VAL A 76 -0.37 2.86 15.60
N ASP A 77 -0.21 3.47 16.78
CA ASP A 77 0.47 2.84 17.93
C ASP A 77 -0.38 1.70 18.48
N VAL A 78 -0.36 0.60 17.76
CA VAL A 78 -1.04 -0.66 18.08
C VAL A 78 -0.01 -1.74 18.38
N ARG A 79 -0.37 -2.71 19.24
CA ARG A 79 0.53 -3.82 19.61
C ARG A 79 0.56 -4.93 18.55
N ILE A 80 0.62 -4.56 17.28
CA ILE A 80 0.67 -5.45 16.12
C ILE A 80 1.85 -4.99 15.27
N PRO A 81 2.64 -5.91 14.68
CA PRO A 81 3.71 -5.52 13.75
C PRO A 81 3.18 -4.68 12.59
N LEU A 82 3.82 -3.56 12.31
CA LEU A 82 3.46 -2.63 11.25
C LEU A 82 4.59 -2.55 10.23
N TYR A 83 4.22 -2.57 8.95
CA TYR A 83 5.13 -2.39 7.83
C TYR A 83 4.56 -1.35 6.87
N PHE A 84 5.42 -0.62 6.17
CA PHE A 84 5.01 0.54 5.39
C PHE A 84 5.59 0.50 3.97
N THR A 85 4.72 0.71 3.00
CA THR A 85 5.06 1.06 1.62
C THR A 85 4.92 2.57 1.49
N ILE A 86 5.81 3.20 0.75
CA ILE A 86 5.71 4.63 0.44
C ILE A 86 4.71 4.87 -0.69
N GLY A 87 3.85 5.90 -0.56
CA GLY A 87 3.00 6.41 -1.62
C GLY A 87 3.46 7.79 -2.11
N ASN A 88 2.87 8.26 -3.21
CA ASN A 88 3.29 9.54 -3.80
C ASN A 88 2.95 10.76 -2.92
N HIS A 89 1.89 10.68 -2.11
CA HIS A 89 1.53 11.73 -1.15
C HIS A 89 2.34 11.68 0.15
N ASP A 90 3.06 10.61 0.42
CA ASP A 90 3.98 10.51 1.56
C ASP A 90 5.28 11.30 1.33
N ARG A 91 5.54 11.79 0.12
CA ARG A 91 6.73 12.57 -0.22
C ARG A 91 6.64 14.00 0.32
N TYR A 92 7.76 14.50 0.84
CA TYR A 92 7.87 15.89 1.26
C TYR A 92 9.05 16.57 0.58
N TYR A 93 8.77 17.49 -0.32
CA TYR A 93 9.79 18.23 -1.07
C TYR A 93 10.22 19.47 -0.30
N ARG A 94 11.45 19.46 0.22
CA ARG A 94 12.05 20.65 0.83
C ARG A 94 12.55 21.59 -0.25
N ARG A 95 12.17 22.88 -0.15
CA ARG A 95 12.43 23.86 -1.22
C ARG A 95 13.77 24.59 -1.10
N ASN A 96 14.45 24.57 0.03
CA ASN A 96 15.62 25.42 0.30
C ASN A 96 16.94 24.67 0.24
N GLY A 97 17.36 24.23 -0.97
CA GLY A 97 18.72 23.80 -1.23
C GLY A 97 19.15 22.46 -0.62
N GLU A 98 18.23 21.66 -0.19
CA GLU A 98 18.51 20.33 0.35
C GLU A 98 18.60 19.25 -0.75
N THR A 99 19.35 18.19 -0.45
CA THR A 99 19.69 17.11 -1.39
C THR A 99 18.58 16.11 -1.65
N ASP A 100 17.47 16.17 -0.92
CA ASP A 100 16.32 15.25 -1.08
C ASP A 100 15.41 15.69 -2.24
N THR A 101 15.88 15.52 -3.45
CA THR A 101 15.14 15.90 -4.67
C THR A 101 13.90 15.05 -4.94
N LEU A 102 13.83 13.86 -4.38
CA LEU A 102 12.71 12.93 -4.55
C LEU A 102 11.68 13.00 -3.39
N GLY A 103 12.02 13.69 -2.31
CA GLY A 103 11.14 13.92 -1.18
C GLY A 103 10.93 12.71 -0.27
N PHE A 104 11.87 11.79 -0.22
CA PHE A 104 11.73 10.55 0.57
C PHE A 104 12.17 10.67 2.02
N GLY A 105 13.01 11.65 2.35
CA GLY A 105 13.69 11.76 3.65
C GLY A 105 12.73 11.83 4.84
N LEU A 106 11.56 12.46 4.69
CA LEU A 106 10.58 12.52 5.77
C LEU A 106 9.91 11.15 6.00
N PHE A 107 9.58 10.42 4.93
CA PHE A 107 9.09 9.06 5.05
C PHE A 107 10.11 8.17 5.74
N GLU A 108 11.38 8.21 5.31
CA GLU A 108 12.46 7.42 5.90
C GLU A 108 12.67 7.71 7.38
N LYS A 109 12.53 8.96 7.80
CA LYS A 109 12.62 9.37 9.21
C LYS A 109 11.57 8.67 10.09
N TYR A 110 10.35 8.49 9.59
CA TYR A 110 9.23 7.98 10.39
C TYR A 110 8.93 6.50 10.18
N PHE A 111 9.18 5.97 8.99
CA PHE A 111 8.74 4.63 8.59
C PHE A 111 9.86 3.67 8.18
N GLY A 112 11.08 4.16 8.00
CA GLY A 112 12.22 3.36 7.55
C GLY A 112 12.43 3.40 6.04
N ASN A 113 13.14 2.41 5.50
CA ASN A 113 13.52 2.37 4.09
C ASN A 113 12.31 2.49 3.16
N THR A 114 12.48 3.13 2.00
CA THR A 114 11.42 3.28 0.99
C THR A 114 11.15 1.99 0.21
N PHE A 115 12.09 1.05 0.23
CA PHE A 115 11.89 -0.34 -0.18
C PHE A 115 12.64 -1.27 0.77
N ASP A 116 12.01 -2.39 1.11
CA ASP A 116 12.53 -3.34 2.10
C ASP A 116 11.84 -4.70 1.97
N SER A 117 12.29 -5.68 2.73
CA SER A 117 11.63 -6.97 2.83
C SER A 117 11.65 -7.52 4.26
N PHE A 118 10.71 -8.39 4.58
CA PHE A 118 10.62 -9.07 5.85
C PHE A 118 9.94 -10.43 5.71
N ASP A 119 10.18 -11.31 6.67
CA ASP A 119 9.54 -12.62 6.72
C ASP A 119 8.50 -12.70 7.83
N HIS A 120 7.37 -13.31 7.56
CA HIS A 120 6.36 -13.61 8.55
C HIS A 120 5.77 -15.00 8.34
N LYS A 121 5.98 -15.89 9.33
CA LYS A 121 5.44 -17.26 9.32
C LYS A 121 5.65 -18.00 7.99
N GLY A 122 6.86 -17.89 7.41
CA GLY A 122 7.24 -18.60 6.19
C GLY A 122 6.69 -17.99 4.89
N VAL A 123 6.17 -16.79 4.93
CA VAL A 123 5.86 -15.95 3.77
C VAL A 123 6.85 -14.80 3.74
N HIS A 124 7.39 -14.50 2.57
CA HIS A 124 8.27 -13.38 2.33
C HIS A 124 7.49 -12.18 1.81
N PHE A 125 7.66 -11.04 2.44
CA PHE A 125 7.00 -9.78 2.08
C PHE A 125 8.02 -8.80 1.53
N ILE A 126 7.70 -8.14 0.44
CA ILE A 126 8.52 -7.12 -0.21
C ILE A 126 7.71 -5.84 -0.30
N THR A 127 8.27 -4.72 0.13
CA THR A 127 7.73 -3.39 -0.14
C THR A 127 8.61 -2.73 -1.20
N LEU A 128 7.99 -2.24 -2.28
CA LEU A 128 8.66 -1.52 -3.35
C LEU A 128 8.29 -0.04 -3.32
N ASN A 129 9.24 0.82 -3.70
CA ASN A 129 9.02 2.25 -3.79
C ASN A 129 8.23 2.61 -5.06
N GLY A 130 8.81 2.37 -6.22
CA GLY A 130 8.15 2.65 -7.50
C GLY A 130 7.93 4.12 -7.85
N LEU A 131 8.42 5.08 -7.04
CA LEU A 131 8.16 6.51 -7.20
C LEU A 131 9.30 7.27 -7.91
N PHE A 132 10.09 6.58 -8.70
CA PHE A 132 11.16 7.20 -9.47
C PHE A 132 10.67 7.62 -10.85
N PRO A 133 11.01 8.85 -11.32
CA PRO A 133 10.64 9.27 -12.66
C PRO A 133 11.41 8.48 -13.72
N CYS A 134 10.78 8.25 -14.86
CA CYS A 134 11.40 7.67 -16.05
C CYS A 134 11.00 8.46 -17.31
N GLU A 135 11.57 8.14 -18.46
CA GLU A 135 11.22 8.81 -19.72
C GLU A 135 9.74 8.68 -20.12
N LYS A 136 9.07 7.63 -19.63
CA LYS A 136 7.68 7.31 -20.01
C LYS A 136 6.64 7.79 -19.00
N GLY A 137 7.07 8.23 -17.82
CA GLY A 137 6.13 8.65 -16.78
C GLY A 137 6.78 8.96 -15.45
N PRO A 138 5.98 9.36 -14.46
CA PRO A 138 6.48 9.79 -13.16
C PRO A 138 6.86 8.64 -12.24
N TYR A 139 6.51 7.40 -12.57
CA TYR A 139 6.63 6.25 -11.66
C TYR A 139 7.33 5.06 -12.30
N SER A 140 8.40 4.62 -11.68
CA SER A 140 9.13 3.40 -12.04
C SER A 140 9.85 2.82 -10.82
N VAL A 141 10.13 1.54 -10.88
CA VAL A 141 11.11 0.89 -9.99
C VAL A 141 12.51 1.27 -10.49
N SER A 142 13.32 1.87 -9.62
CA SER A 142 14.65 2.36 -10.02
C SER A 142 15.60 1.21 -10.34
N PRO A 143 16.70 1.47 -11.09
CA PRO A 143 17.73 0.47 -11.34
C PRO A 143 18.33 -0.11 -10.05
N GLU A 144 18.56 0.72 -9.05
CA GLU A 144 19.09 0.30 -7.76
C GLU A 144 18.11 -0.62 -7.03
N GLU A 145 16.86 -0.23 -6.95
CA GLU A 145 15.78 -1.02 -6.36
C GLU A 145 15.58 -2.35 -7.11
N MET A 146 15.70 -2.33 -8.44
CA MET A 146 15.61 -3.53 -9.26
C MET A 146 16.75 -4.52 -8.98
N GLU A 147 17.98 -4.06 -8.80
CA GLU A 147 19.11 -4.92 -8.43
C GLU A 147 18.97 -5.46 -7.01
N TRP A 148 18.48 -4.62 -6.08
CA TRP A 148 18.14 -5.07 -4.74
C TRP A 148 17.06 -6.16 -4.76
N LEU A 149 15.97 -5.96 -5.51
CA LEU A 149 14.88 -6.94 -5.66
C LEU A 149 15.37 -8.28 -6.19
N LYS A 150 16.21 -8.28 -7.23
CA LYS A 150 16.84 -9.50 -7.75
C LYS A 150 17.65 -10.22 -6.68
N SER A 151 18.48 -9.48 -5.95
CA SER A 151 19.32 -10.02 -4.90
C SER A 151 18.50 -10.62 -3.75
N ASP A 152 17.43 -9.94 -3.37
CA ASP A 152 16.55 -10.36 -2.29
C ASP A 152 15.81 -11.65 -2.65
N LEU A 153 15.14 -11.69 -3.80
CA LEU A 153 14.46 -12.88 -4.29
C LEU A 153 15.41 -14.08 -4.50
N GLN A 154 16.67 -13.81 -4.89
CA GLN A 154 17.66 -14.87 -5.04
C GLN A 154 18.02 -15.52 -3.68
N LYS A 155 18.05 -14.74 -2.61
CA LYS A 155 18.28 -15.26 -1.25
C LYS A 155 17.09 -16.05 -0.72
N VAL A 156 15.88 -15.57 -1.00
CA VAL A 156 14.61 -16.21 -0.61
C VAL A 156 14.42 -17.56 -1.30
N GLY A 157 14.78 -17.63 -2.58
CA GLY A 157 14.61 -18.84 -3.38
C GLY A 157 13.22 -18.96 -4.03
N LYS A 158 13.03 -20.03 -4.80
CA LYS A 158 11.88 -20.14 -5.70
C LYS A 158 10.61 -20.73 -5.07
N GLU A 159 10.74 -21.36 -3.91
CA GLU A 159 9.66 -22.11 -3.28
C GLU A 159 8.89 -21.29 -2.23
N VAL A 160 9.55 -20.31 -1.62
CA VAL A 160 8.94 -19.48 -0.59
C VAL A 160 7.84 -18.59 -1.19
N PRO A 161 6.63 -18.61 -0.65
CA PRO A 161 5.56 -17.73 -1.13
C PRO A 161 5.91 -16.27 -0.85
N VAL A 162 5.72 -15.42 -1.85
CA VAL A 162 6.08 -13.99 -1.81
C VAL A 162 4.83 -13.14 -2.00
N VAL A 163 4.72 -12.11 -1.17
CA VAL A 163 3.77 -11.01 -1.29
C VAL A 163 4.56 -9.74 -1.61
N VAL A 164 4.16 -9.02 -2.65
CA VAL A 164 4.75 -7.73 -3.03
C VAL A 164 3.74 -6.62 -2.74
N SER A 165 4.16 -5.56 -2.09
CA SER A 165 3.41 -4.31 -1.95
C SER A 165 4.10 -3.20 -2.72
N ILE A 166 3.36 -2.52 -3.57
CA ILE A 166 3.78 -1.32 -4.30
C ILE A 166 2.59 -0.37 -4.38
N HIS A 167 2.80 0.91 -4.09
CA HIS A 167 1.67 1.84 -4.06
C HIS A 167 1.06 2.06 -5.43
N VAL A 168 1.85 2.56 -6.37
CA VAL A 168 1.39 2.81 -7.75
C VAL A 168 1.24 1.50 -8.50
N PRO A 169 0.10 1.28 -9.19
CA PRO A 169 -0.18 -0.01 -9.82
C PRO A 169 0.80 -0.36 -10.95
N MET A 170 1.16 -1.64 -10.99
CA MET A 170 1.80 -2.27 -12.14
C MET A 170 0.77 -2.79 -13.15
N LEU A 171 -0.40 -3.19 -12.67
CA LEU A 171 -1.47 -3.75 -13.50
C LEU A 171 -2.82 -3.28 -12.98
N SER A 172 -3.61 -2.62 -13.83
CA SER A 172 -4.94 -2.13 -13.52
C SER A 172 -5.77 -1.95 -14.78
N LEU A 173 -7.07 -2.16 -14.66
CA LEU A 173 -8.06 -1.87 -15.71
C LEU A 173 -8.70 -0.49 -15.55
N TYR A 174 -8.30 0.30 -14.57
CA TYR A 174 -8.87 1.63 -14.32
C TYR A 174 -8.85 2.51 -15.59
N TYR A 175 -7.67 2.69 -16.18
CA TYR A 175 -7.52 3.59 -17.34
C TYR A 175 -8.31 3.13 -18.57
N PRO A 176 -8.24 1.86 -19.01
CA PRO A 176 -9.01 1.44 -20.17
C PRO A 176 -10.52 1.43 -19.92
N VAL A 177 -10.98 1.13 -18.70
CA VAL A 177 -12.40 0.97 -18.39
C VAL A 177 -13.04 2.29 -17.97
N VAL A 178 -12.38 3.07 -17.10
CA VAL A 178 -12.95 4.30 -16.55
C VAL A 178 -12.66 5.50 -17.45
N GLU A 179 -11.42 5.60 -17.95
CA GLU A 179 -10.99 6.75 -18.73
C GLU A 179 -10.96 6.50 -20.25
N GLY A 180 -11.20 5.27 -20.69
CA GLY A 180 -11.12 4.91 -22.11
C GLY A 180 -9.70 5.02 -22.71
N ASN A 181 -8.66 4.95 -21.90
CA ASN A 181 -7.27 5.16 -22.26
C ASN A 181 -6.41 3.94 -21.93
N PHE A 182 -5.73 3.38 -22.93
CA PHE A 182 -4.82 2.24 -22.76
C PHE A 182 -3.39 2.64 -22.32
N LYS A 183 -3.09 3.93 -22.27
CA LYS A 183 -1.82 4.45 -21.79
C LYS A 183 -2.02 5.02 -20.39
N GLY A 184 -1.84 4.19 -19.38
CA GLY A 184 -1.86 4.64 -17.99
C GLY A 184 -0.70 5.60 -17.72
N ALA A 185 -0.99 6.92 -17.68
CA ALA A 185 0.01 7.92 -17.33
C ALA A 185 0.45 7.81 -15.87
N ASP A 186 -0.36 7.18 -15.05
CA ASP A 186 -0.27 7.15 -13.58
C ASP A 186 -0.09 5.70 -13.08
N MET A 187 0.81 4.97 -13.76
CA MET A 187 1.16 3.58 -13.49
C MET A 187 2.68 3.40 -13.55
N ILE A 188 3.17 2.28 -13.03
CA ILE A 188 4.58 1.90 -13.13
C ILE A 188 4.96 1.71 -14.60
N CYS A 189 5.89 2.51 -15.09
CA CYS A 189 6.24 2.55 -16.52
C CYS A 189 7.16 1.40 -16.97
N ASN A 190 7.90 0.77 -16.05
CA ASN A 190 8.79 -0.36 -16.33
C ASN A 190 8.25 -1.69 -15.77
N THR A 191 6.94 -1.84 -15.73
CA THR A 191 6.24 -3.05 -15.24
C THR A 191 6.78 -4.32 -15.86
N LYS A 192 7.08 -4.30 -17.19
CA LYS A 192 7.63 -5.47 -17.88
C LYS A 192 8.95 -5.94 -17.25
N ASP A 193 9.84 -5.01 -16.93
CA ASP A 193 11.16 -5.33 -16.37
C ASP A 193 11.00 -5.90 -14.94
N VAL A 194 10.06 -5.35 -14.16
CA VAL A 194 9.72 -5.89 -12.82
C VAL A 194 9.17 -7.30 -12.96
N PHE A 195 8.25 -7.55 -13.90
CA PHE A 195 7.67 -8.87 -14.12
C PHE A 195 8.74 -9.89 -14.51
N GLU A 196 9.73 -9.51 -15.32
CA GLU A 196 10.86 -10.38 -15.69
C GLU A 196 11.66 -10.81 -14.46
N VAL A 197 11.84 -9.92 -13.48
CA VAL A 197 12.51 -10.24 -12.20
C VAL A 197 11.65 -11.16 -11.34
N LEU A 198 10.34 -10.89 -11.25
CA LEU A 198 9.41 -11.70 -10.45
C LEU A 198 9.17 -13.10 -11.05
N ASN A 199 9.39 -13.25 -12.36
CA ASN A 199 9.20 -14.55 -13.03
C ASN A 199 10.22 -15.59 -12.52
N GLY A 200 9.69 -16.78 -12.24
CA GLY A 200 10.50 -17.88 -11.71
C GLY A 200 10.57 -17.95 -10.19
N TYR A 201 9.95 -16.99 -9.49
CA TYR A 201 9.74 -17.01 -8.04
C TYR A 201 8.26 -17.22 -7.72
N ASN A 202 7.97 -17.68 -6.50
CA ASN A 202 6.63 -18.00 -6.04
C ASN A 202 5.87 -16.75 -5.56
N VAL A 203 5.77 -15.74 -6.43
CA VAL A 203 4.99 -14.52 -6.15
C VAL A 203 3.50 -14.83 -6.29
N GLN A 204 2.79 -14.85 -5.18
CA GLN A 204 1.36 -15.18 -5.11
C GLN A 204 0.45 -13.96 -5.22
N LEU A 205 0.87 -12.85 -4.61
CA LEU A 205 0.04 -11.67 -4.43
C LEU A 205 0.86 -10.40 -4.61
N VAL A 206 0.35 -9.48 -5.42
CA VAL A 206 0.85 -8.10 -5.57
C VAL A 206 -0.25 -7.17 -5.13
N LEU A 207 0.00 -6.45 -4.05
CA LEU A 207 -0.92 -5.49 -3.43
C LEU A 207 -0.59 -4.08 -3.91
N GLN A 208 -1.59 -3.36 -4.35
CA GLN A 208 -1.50 -2.03 -4.96
C GLN A 208 -2.53 -1.08 -4.35
N GLY A 209 -2.30 0.23 -4.48
CA GLY A 209 -3.21 1.30 -4.04
C GLY A 209 -3.41 2.35 -5.12
N HIS A 210 -3.35 3.64 -4.74
CA HIS A 210 -3.27 4.81 -5.59
C HIS A 210 -4.56 5.17 -6.35
N GLN A 211 -5.32 4.21 -6.83
CA GLN A 211 -6.49 4.45 -7.68
C GLN A 211 -7.81 4.48 -6.90
N HIS A 212 -7.78 4.19 -5.60
CA HIS A 212 -8.93 4.22 -4.69
C HIS A 212 -10.10 3.32 -5.12
N ILE A 213 -9.85 2.34 -6.01
CA ILE A 213 -10.83 1.35 -6.41
C ILE A 213 -10.45 -0.03 -5.91
N TYR A 214 -11.42 -0.91 -5.77
CA TYR A 214 -11.16 -2.32 -5.52
C TYR A 214 -11.24 -3.09 -6.83
N GLU A 215 -10.12 -3.67 -7.24
CA GLU A 215 -10.06 -4.58 -8.38
C GLU A 215 -9.10 -5.73 -8.11
N GLN A 216 -9.32 -6.85 -8.80
CA GLN A 216 -8.41 -7.99 -8.76
C GLN A 216 -8.22 -8.57 -10.16
N ILE A 217 -6.97 -8.78 -10.53
CA ILE A 217 -6.59 -9.28 -11.83
C ILE A 217 -5.64 -10.45 -11.64
N GLN A 218 -5.92 -11.59 -12.26
CA GLN A 218 -5.01 -12.72 -12.27
C GLN A 218 -4.16 -12.69 -13.55
N GLU A 219 -2.86 -12.64 -13.38
CA GLU A 219 -1.89 -12.82 -14.44
C GLU A 219 -1.04 -14.05 -14.15
N ARG A 220 -1.17 -15.09 -14.96
CA ARG A 220 -0.56 -16.41 -14.73
C ARG A 220 -0.96 -16.96 -13.35
N ASN A 221 0.01 -17.19 -12.48
CA ASN A 221 -0.22 -17.81 -11.16
C ASN A 221 -0.22 -16.77 -10.02
N ARG A 222 -0.26 -15.47 -10.33
CA ARG A 222 -0.23 -14.39 -9.34
C ARG A 222 -1.45 -13.50 -9.47
N TRP A 223 -1.85 -12.93 -8.34
CA TRP A 223 -2.93 -11.97 -8.26
C TRP A 223 -2.39 -10.57 -8.04
N PHE A 224 -2.95 -9.62 -8.77
CA PHE A 224 -2.79 -8.18 -8.58
C PHE A 224 -4.08 -7.65 -7.98
N VAL A 225 -3.99 -7.08 -6.78
CA VAL A 225 -5.14 -6.55 -6.07
C VAL A 225 -4.89 -5.08 -5.78
N THR A 226 -5.68 -4.21 -6.41
CA THR A 226 -5.76 -2.80 -6.04
C THR A 226 -6.80 -2.71 -4.93
N ALA A 227 -6.38 -2.28 -3.75
CA ALA A 227 -7.08 -2.62 -2.52
C ALA A 227 -8.13 -1.59 -2.06
N GLY A 228 -8.62 -0.73 -2.95
CA GLY A 228 -9.50 0.35 -2.55
C GLY A 228 -8.74 1.44 -1.78
N ALA A 229 -9.41 2.12 -0.87
CA ALA A 229 -8.78 3.12 -0.03
C ALA A 229 -9.42 3.17 1.37
N VAL A 230 -8.61 3.32 2.41
CA VAL A 230 -9.15 3.54 3.77
C VAL A 230 -9.98 4.81 3.82
N SER A 231 -9.62 5.82 3.02
CA SER A 231 -10.31 7.10 2.90
C SER A 231 -11.36 7.17 1.79
N ALA A 232 -11.56 6.09 0.99
CA ALA A 232 -12.34 6.11 -0.24
C ALA A 232 -12.00 7.35 -1.11
N TYR A 233 -12.93 8.26 -1.37
CA TYR A 233 -12.67 9.51 -2.10
C TYR A 233 -12.14 10.60 -1.15
N TRP A 234 -10.90 10.43 -0.63
CA TRP A 234 -10.26 11.40 0.29
C TRP A 234 -11.20 11.86 1.41
N TRP A 235 -11.85 10.93 2.10
CA TRP A 235 -12.85 11.17 3.15
C TRP A 235 -14.13 11.85 2.66
N GLY A 236 -14.39 11.80 1.36
CA GLY A 236 -15.56 12.40 0.72
C GLY A 236 -16.70 11.41 0.39
N GLY A 237 -16.58 10.16 0.83
CA GLY A 237 -17.52 9.08 0.55
C GLY A 237 -16.99 8.11 -0.50
N ALA A 238 -17.82 7.17 -0.94
CA ALA A 238 -17.47 6.14 -1.91
C ALA A 238 -16.86 6.71 -3.20
N PHE A 239 -15.90 6.00 -3.77
CA PHE A 239 -15.32 6.32 -5.07
C PHE A 239 -15.58 5.18 -6.05
N LEU A 240 -16.31 5.48 -7.13
CA LEU A 240 -16.72 4.48 -8.14
C LEU A 240 -17.27 3.20 -7.48
N GLU A 241 -18.22 3.38 -6.57
CA GLU A 241 -18.87 2.30 -5.81
C GLU A 241 -17.94 1.55 -4.82
N THR A 242 -16.69 2.01 -4.64
CA THR A 242 -15.80 1.49 -3.62
C THR A 242 -15.93 2.35 -2.36
N GLU A 243 -16.41 1.75 -1.28
CA GLU A 243 -16.57 2.39 0.04
C GLU A 243 -15.22 2.51 0.76
N GLU A 244 -15.22 3.23 1.88
CA GLU A 244 -14.09 3.28 2.81
C GLU A 244 -13.79 1.86 3.33
N GLY A 245 -12.57 1.39 3.11
CA GLY A 245 -12.27 0.00 3.47
C GLY A 245 -10.79 -0.35 3.47
N TYR A 246 -10.54 -1.59 3.78
CA TYR A 246 -9.22 -2.20 3.74
C TYR A 246 -9.31 -3.65 3.25
N LEU A 247 -8.17 -4.23 2.89
CA LEU A 247 -8.11 -5.63 2.48
C LEU A 247 -7.71 -6.50 3.67
N LEU A 248 -8.52 -7.49 3.99
CA LEU A 248 -8.17 -8.55 4.95
C LEU A 248 -7.70 -9.77 4.18
N VAL A 249 -6.43 -10.15 4.36
CA VAL A 249 -5.83 -11.30 3.69
C VAL A 249 -5.62 -12.43 4.68
N ARG A 250 -6.04 -13.64 4.30
CA ARG A 250 -5.85 -14.87 5.06
C ARG A 250 -4.86 -15.77 4.34
N VAL A 251 -3.96 -16.35 5.10
CA VAL A 251 -3.00 -17.34 4.62
C VAL A 251 -3.25 -18.65 5.37
N ASP A 252 -3.51 -19.72 4.65
CA ASP A 252 -3.72 -21.05 5.24
C ASP A 252 -2.40 -21.81 5.49
N GLU A 253 -2.49 -22.97 6.14
CA GLU A 253 -1.32 -23.82 6.42
C GLU A 253 -0.64 -24.36 5.15
N ASN A 254 -1.33 -24.32 3.99
CA ASN A 254 -0.80 -24.71 2.68
C ASN A 254 -0.26 -23.52 1.88
N ASN A 255 -0.13 -22.34 2.52
CA ASN A 255 0.26 -21.07 1.89
C ASN A 255 -0.66 -20.65 0.74
N ARG A 256 -1.95 -20.93 0.83
CA ARG A 256 -2.96 -20.41 -0.08
C ARG A 256 -3.46 -19.08 0.46
N PHE A 257 -3.60 -18.11 -0.42
CA PHE A 257 -4.06 -16.77 -0.11
C PHE A 257 -5.53 -16.62 -0.48
N SER A 258 -6.28 -16.04 0.43
CA SER A 258 -7.64 -15.55 0.19
C SER A 258 -7.79 -14.18 0.81
N TRP A 259 -8.68 -13.36 0.28
CA TRP A 259 -8.87 -11.99 0.78
C TRP A 259 -10.30 -11.53 0.58
N GLU A 260 -10.65 -10.52 1.35
CA GLU A 260 -11.90 -9.78 1.19
C GLU A 260 -11.65 -8.29 1.39
N TYR A 261 -12.43 -7.47 0.69
CA TYR A 261 -12.50 -6.04 0.96
C TYR A 261 -13.46 -5.81 2.11
N VAL A 262 -13.00 -5.15 3.15
CA VAL A 262 -13.74 -4.93 4.39
C VAL A 262 -14.14 -3.46 4.49
N ASP A 263 -15.43 -3.18 4.42
CA ASP A 263 -16.00 -1.93 4.87
C ASP A 263 -16.00 -1.93 6.41
N TYR A 264 -15.30 -0.96 7.02
CA TYR A 264 -15.17 -0.87 8.47
C TYR A 264 -16.26 0.00 9.13
N GLY A 265 -17.28 0.42 8.34
CA GLY A 265 -18.49 1.07 8.83
C GLY A 265 -18.38 2.58 9.06
N TRP A 266 -17.33 3.23 8.56
CA TRP A 266 -17.27 4.70 8.55
C TRP A 266 -18.10 5.25 7.38
N SER A 267 -18.73 6.40 7.56
CA SER A 267 -19.42 7.08 6.46
C SER A 267 -19.39 8.60 6.62
N VAL A 268 -19.41 9.30 5.49
CA VAL A 268 -19.47 10.76 5.45
C VAL A 268 -20.76 11.24 6.13
N GLY A 269 -20.61 12.15 7.10
CA GLY A 269 -21.75 12.80 7.76
C GLY A 269 -22.29 12.10 9.02
N ASN A 270 -21.85 10.90 9.36
CA ASN A 270 -22.26 10.23 10.60
C ASN A 270 -21.51 10.71 11.86
N ASN A 271 -20.63 11.69 11.74
CA ASN A 271 -19.75 12.15 12.83
C ASN A 271 -20.20 13.50 13.46
N ASN A 272 -21.48 13.80 13.45
CA ASN A 272 -22.06 14.96 14.14
C ASN A 272 -22.83 14.50 15.43
N ASN A 273 -22.26 13.57 16.21
CA ASN A 273 -22.75 13.31 17.56
C ASN A 273 -21.59 13.26 18.55
#